data_aa5d173561194f8b708c28fffc04f52a
#
_entry.id   aa5d173561194f8b708c28fffc04f52a
#
_cell.length_a   1.000
_cell.length_b   1.000
_cell.length_c   1.000
_cell.angle_alpha   90.00
_cell.angle_beta   90.00
_cell.angle_gamma   90.00
#
_symmetry.space_group_name_H-M   'P 1'
#
loop_
_entity.id
_entity.type
_entity.pdbx_description
1 polymer ?
#
loop_
_entity_poly.entity_id
_entity_poly.type
_entity_poly.pdbx_seq_one_letter_code
_entity_poly.pdbx_strand_id
1 'polypeptide(L)'
;MTYWDSAAILRVYVKEPDSDVFERLLARGDGPIQVSTIAWVEILCALHRKARVGDLRPDQADSALDKYHPDSAAGRILHMGYGDDVVAEAGRIMALNFRQERSIPIRSLDLIHLATAIAGRAEALVTTDARLRRLASLARLRVLP
;
A
#
# COMPACT_ATOMS: atom_id res chain seq x y z
N MET A 1 13.10 -3.25 5.02
CA MET A 1 12.29 -2.53 4.00
C MET A 1 10.85 -2.44 4.46
N THR A 2 10.15 -1.35 4.14
CA THR A 2 8.73 -1.17 4.43
C THR A 2 7.87 -1.46 3.21
N TYR A 3 6.68 -2.01 3.43
CA TYR A 3 5.67 -2.19 2.39
C TYR A 3 4.62 -1.05 2.48
N TRP A 4 4.24 -0.50 1.35
CA TRP A 4 3.28 0.60 1.25
C TRP A 4 2.04 0.15 0.46
N ASP A 5 0.84 0.38 1.00
CA ASP A 5 -0.37 0.20 0.21
C ASP A 5 -0.55 1.34 -0.81
N SER A 6 -1.49 1.17 -1.72
CA SER A 6 -1.73 2.15 -2.80
C SER A 6 -2.14 3.53 -2.28
N ALA A 7 -2.89 3.59 -1.18
CA ALA A 7 -3.33 4.85 -0.60
C ALA A 7 -2.18 5.59 0.08
N ALA A 8 -1.26 4.86 0.74
CA ALA A 8 -0.09 5.45 1.39
C ALA A 8 0.93 5.97 0.37
N ILE A 9 1.23 5.17 -0.67
CA ILE A 9 2.19 5.60 -1.70
C ILE A 9 1.64 6.79 -2.53
N LEU A 10 0.35 6.84 -2.78
CA LEU A 10 -0.27 7.94 -3.52
C LEU A 10 -0.07 9.30 -2.81
N ARG A 11 -0.02 9.33 -1.46
CA ARG A 11 0.24 10.54 -0.67
C ARG A 11 1.62 11.15 -0.85
N VAL A 12 2.55 10.41 -1.41
CA VAL A 12 3.88 10.93 -1.79
C VAL A 12 3.81 11.72 -3.09
N TYR A 13 2.90 11.35 -3.99
CA TYR A 13 2.81 11.92 -5.34
C TYR A 13 1.65 12.90 -5.51
N VAL A 14 0.63 12.79 -4.68
CA VAL A 14 -0.54 13.69 -4.67
C VAL A 14 -0.64 14.35 -3.30
N LYS A 15 -0.66 15.69 -3.28
CA LYS A 15 -0.73 16.44 -2.02
C LYS A 15 -2.11 16.26 -1.39
N GLU A 16 -2.11 15.68 -0.21
CA GLU A 16 -3.25 15.51 0.69
C GLU A 16 -2.90 16.10 2.07
N PRO A 17 -3.86 16.35 2.96
CA PRO A 17 -3.58 17.02 4.25
C PRO A 17 -2.53 16.33 5.11
N ASP A 18 -2.39 15.01 4.99
CA ASP A 18 -1.47 14.18 5.75
C ASP A 18 -0.20 13.75 4.96
N SER A 19 -0.01 14.24 3.74
CA SER A 19 1.15 13.88 2.87
C SER A 19 2.50 14.06 3.55
N ASP A 20 2.66 15.12 4.34
CA ASP A 20 3.93 15.40 5.05
C ASP A 20 4.37 14.27 6.00
N VAL A 21 3.43 13.48 6.50
CA VAL A 21 3.74 12.30 7.34
C VAL A 21 4.39 11.21 6.50
N PHE A 22 3.85 10.95 5.31
CA PHE A 22 4.33 9.91 4.39
C PHE A 22 5.64 10.32 3.71
N GLU A 23 5.77 11.58 3.32
CA GLU A 23 7.04 12.14 2.80
C GLU A 23 8.18 11.99 3.82
N ARG A 24 7.92 12.30 5.10
CA ARG A 24 8.92 12.09 6.18
C ARG A 24 9.22 10.62 6.42
N LEU A 25 8.24 9.73 6.34
CA LEU A 25 8.46 8.28 6.47
C LEU A 25 9.34 7.77 5.33
N LEU A 26 9.08 8.20 4.10
CA LEU A 26 9.88 7.83 2.94
C LEU A 26 11.32 8.37 3.07
N ALA A 27 11.48 9.63 3.47
CA ALA A 27 12.80 10.26 3.63
C ALA A 27 13.65 9.66 4.75
N ARG A 28 13.03 9.00 5.75
CA ARG A 28 13.73 8.31 6.85
C ARG A 28 14.12 6.87 6.53
N GLY A 29 13.60 6.32 5.44
CA GLY A 29 13.89 4.96 5.01
C GLY A 29 15.27 4.88 4.33
N ASP A 30 16.07 3.87 4.71
CA ASP A 30 17.44 3.68 4.19
C ASP A 30 17.47 2.82 2.91
N GLY A 31 16.38 2.73 2.16
CA GLY A 31 16.33 1.90 0.97
C GLY A 31 14.99 1.93 0.25
N PRO A 32 14.83 1.06 -0.76
CA PRO A 32 13.61 0.99 -1.53
C PRO A 32 12.42 0.56 -0.68
N ILE A 33 11.23 1.01 -1.09
CA ILE A 33 9.96 0.54 -0.55
C ILE A 33 9.39 -0.59 -1.39
N GLN A 34 8.58 -1.44 -0.78
CA GLN A 34 7.84 -2.49 -1.48
C GLN A 34 6.40 -2.07 -1.71
N VAL A 35 5.86 -2.40 -2.88
CA VAL A 35 4.42 -2.28 -3.20
C VAL A 35 3.98 -3.55 -3.94
N SER A 36 2.70 -3.88 -3.92
CA SER A 36 2.18 -4.93 -4.81
C SER A 36 2.09 -4.42 -6.25
N THR A 37 2.22 -5.30 -7.23
CA THR A 37 1.92 -4.98 -8.64
C THR A 37 0.49 -4.47 -8.85
N ILE A 38 -0.47 -4.88 -8.00
CA ILE A 38 -1.84 -4.34 -8.05
C ILE A 38 -1.92 -2.87 -7.64
N ALA A 39 -0.97 -2.36 -6.84
CA ALA A 39 -0.97 -0.95 -6.42
C ALA A 39 -0.94 0.00 -7.61
N TRP A 40 -0.27 -0.38 -8.70
CA TRP A 40 -0.27 0.42 -9.92
C TRP A 40 -1.68 0.65 -10.47
N VAL A 41 -2.47 -0.42 -10.58
CA VAL A 41 -3.86 -0.33 -11.07
C VAL A 41 -4.73 0.51 -10.12
N GLU A 42 -4.54 0.35 -8.83
CA GLU A 42 -5.27 1.13 -7.82
C GLU A 42 -4.91 2.61 -7.86
N ILE A 43 -3.63 2.96 -8.08
CA ILE A 43 -3.16 4.34 -8.24
C ILE A 43 -3.82 4.97 -9.47
N LEU A 44 -3.80 4.30 -10.63
CA LEU A 44 -4.46 4.78 -11.84
C LEU A 44 -5.96 5.02 -11.62
N CYS A 45 -6.65 4.07 -11.00
CA CYS A 45 -8.07 4.21 -10.67
C CYS A 45 -8.34 5.35 -9.68
N ALA A 46 -7.47 5.53 -8.69
CA ALA A 46 -7.60 6.59 -7.70
C ALA A 46 -7.37 7.98 -8.32
N LEU A 47 -6.35 8.14 -9.15
CA LEU A 47 -6.09 9.39 -9.88
C LEU A 47 -7.25 9.76 -10.80
N HIS A 48 -7.73 8.81 -11.59
CA HIS A 48 -8.89 9.02 -12.46
C HIS A 48 -10.14 9.41 -11.67
N ARG A 49 -10.42 8.73 -10.56
CA ARG A 49 -11.56 9.07 -9.70
C ARG A 49 -11.44 10.47 -9.12
N LYS A 50 -10.27 10.86 -8.59
CA LYS A 50 -10.00 12.19 -8.03
C LYS A 50 -10.15 13.28 -9.09
N ALA A 51 -9.65 13.05 -10.30
CA ALA A 51 -9.82 13.99 -11.42
C ALA A 51 -11.31 14.14 -11.82
N ARG A 52 -12.06 13.04 -11.86
CA ARG A 52 -13.47 13.05 -12.24
C ARG A 52 -14.37 13.78 -11.23
N VAL A 53 -14.06 13.72 -9.94
CA VAL A 53 -14.84 14.43 -8.89
C VAL A 53 -14.32 15.84 -8.61
N GLY A 54 -13.25 16.28 -9.29
CA GLY A 54 -12.68 17.62 -9.16
C GLY A 54 -11.70 17.80 -7.99
N ASP A 55 -11.30 16.72 -7.32
CA ASP A 55 -10.29 16.75 -6.25
C ASP A 55 -8.87 16.95 -6.81
N LEU A 56 -8.66 16.61 -8.07
CA LEU A 56 -7.42 16.84 -8.82
C LEU A 56 -7.75 17.41 -10.20
N ARG A 57 -6.91 18.36 -10.66
CA ARG A 57 -6.90 18.73 -12.07
C ARG A 57 -6.22 17.62 -12.90
N PRO A 58 -6.56 17.46 -14.18
CA PRO A 58 -5.91 16.46 -15.04
C PRO A 58 -4.37 16.57 -15.07
N ASP A 59 -3.84 17.80 -15.15
CA ASP A 59 -2.40 18.07 -15.14
C ASP A 59 -1.70 17.60 -13.85
N GLN A 60 -2.40 17.60 -12.73
CA GLN A 60 -1.88 17.10 -11.45
C GLN A 60 -1.84 15.57 -11.41
N ALA A 61 -2.81 14.89 -12.05
CA ALA A 61 -2.79 13.44 -12.17
C ALA A 61 -1.62 12.98 -13.06
N ASP A 62 -1.41 13.64 -14.20
CA ASP A 62 -0.27 13.36 -15.08
C ASP A 62 1.05 13.62 -14.36
N SER A 63 1.18 14.75 -13.64
CA SER A 63 2.37 15.06 -12.85
C SER A 63 2.67 14.02 -11.77
N ALA A 64 1.65 13.40 -11.17
CA ALA A 64 1.85 12.33 -10.19
C ALA A 64 2.46 11.08 -10.86
N LEU A 65 2.00 10.72 -12.05
CA LEU A 65 2.53 9.60 -12.83
C LEU A 65 3.96 9.86 -13.31
N ASP A 66 4.22 11.08 -13.78
CA ASP A 66 5.56 11.52 -14.23
C ASP A 66 6.62 11.44 -13.12
N LYS A 67 6.21 11.53 -11.86
CA LYS A 67 7.11 11.34 -10.71
C LYS A 67 7.21 9.87 -10.29
N TYR A 68 6.11 9.13 -10.32
CA TYR A 68 6.08 7.73 -9.92
C TYR A 68 6.93 6.84 -10.82
N HIS A 69 6.83 7.04 -12.16
CA HIS A 69 7.56 6.21 -13.12
C HIS A 69 9.08 6.24 -12.96
N PRO A 70 9.74 7.41 -12.84
CA PRO A 70 11.18 7.46 -12.59
C PRO A 70 11.59 6.81 -11.27
N ASP A 71 10.77 6.93 -10.22
CA ASP A 71 11.06 6.30 -8.92
C ASP A 71 11.02 4.77 -9.01
N SER A 72 10.05 4.25 -9.75
CA SER A 72 9.96 2.83 -10.05
C SER A 72 11.12 2.35 -10.92
N ALA A 73 11.44 3.07 -12.00
CA ALA A 73 12.53 2.72 -12.91
C ALA A 73 13.91 2.79 -12.22
N ALA A 74 14.09 3.69 -11.26
CA ALA A 74 15.31 3.83 -10.46
C ALA A 74 15.42 2.78 -9.33
N GLY A 75 14.45 1.87 -9.21
CA GLY A 75 14.44 0.85 -8.16
C GLY A 75 14.14 1.38 -6.74
N ARG A 76 13.64 2.60 -6.62
CA ARG A 76 13.16 3.13 -5.33
C ARG A 76 11.85 2.51 -4.89
N ILE A 77 11.06 2.03 -5.85
CA ILE A 77 9.83 1.28 -5.64
C ILE A 77 10.00 -0.12 -6.22
N LEU A 78 9.93 -1.14 -5.37
CA LEU A 78 10.01 -2.55 -5.76
C LEU A 78 8.60 -3.13 -5.88
N HIS A 79 8.22 -3.53 -7.08
CA HIS A 79 6.93 -4.14 -7.36
C HIS A 79 6.97 -5.65 -7.03
N MET A 80 6.22 -6.04 -6.01
CA MET A 80 6.08 -7.44 -5.59
C MET A 80 4.94 -8.08 -6.37
N GLY A 81 5.24 -9.21 -7.03
CA GLY A 81 4.24 -9.96 -7.82
C GLY A 81 3.20 -10.66 -6.94
N TYR A 82 2.06 -10.98 -7.55
CA TYR A 82 1.05 -11.85 -6.96
C TYR A 82 1.33 -13.30 -7.37
N GLY A 83 1.84 -14.09 -6.42
CA GLY A 83 2.21 -15.49 -6.63
C GLY A 83 1.60 -16.43 -5.59
N ASP A 84 1.96 -17.72 -5.64
CA ASP A 84 1.45 -18.76 -4.74
C ASP A 84 1.81 -18.48 -3.27
N ASP A 85 2.92 -17.85 -3.01
CA ASP A 85 3.35 -17.39 -1.69
C ASP A 85 2.39 -16.33 -1.10
N VAL A 86 1.94 -15.39 -1.92
CA VAL A 86 0.94 -14.39 -1.52
C VAL A 86 -0.41 -15.06 -1.28
N VAL A 87 -0.80 -16.01 -2.12
CA VAL A 87 -2.05 -16.78 -1.95
C VAL A 87 -2.02 -17.58 -0.65
N ALA A 88 -0.91 -18.24 -0.35
CA ALA A 88 -0.74 -19.01 0.89
C ALA A 88 -0.82 -18.11 2.13
N GLU A 89 -0.14 -16.95 2.10
CA GLU A 89 -0.21 -15.98 3.19
C GLU A 89 -1.61 -15.39 3.37
N ALA A 90 -2.34 -15.10 2.29
CA ALA A 90 -3.72 -14.64 2.37
C ALA A 90 -4.61 -15.67 3.07
N GLY A 91 -4.47 -16.96 2.73
CA GLY A 91 -5.16 -18.05 3.40
C GLY A 91 -4.84 -18.15 4.90
N ARG A 92 -3.56 -18.03 5.26
CA ARG A 92 -3.10 -18.01 6.66
C ARG A 92 -3.69 -16.83 7.45
N ILE A 93 -3.66 -15.64 6.89
CA ILE A 93 -4.22 -14.43 7.51
C ILE A 93 -5.73 -14.59 7.73
N MET A 94 -6.46 -15.09 6.74
CA MET A 94 -7.90 -15.30 6.88
C MET A 94 -8.23 -16.38 7.91
N ALA A 95 -7.45 -17.45 8.00
CA ALA A 95 -7.62 -18.46 9.04
C ALA A 95 -7.40 -17.87 10.44
N LEU A 96 -6.43 -16.97 10.63
CA LEU A 96 -6.23 -16.24 11.89
C LEU A 96 -7.41 -15.31 12.19
N ASN A 97 -7.92 -14.61 11.17
CA ASN A 97 -9.03 -13.68 11.31
C ASN A 97 -10.34 -14.40 11.70
N PHE A 98 -10.63 -15.54 11.09
CA PHE A 98 -11.83 -16.34 11.41
C PHE A 98 -11.82 -16.98 12.82
N ARG A 99 -10.65 -17.12 13.42
CA ARG A 99 -10.53 -17.61 14.82
C ARG A 99 -10.81 -16.53 15.86
N GLN A 100 -10.94 -15.27 15.45
CA GLN A 100 -11.30 -14.20 16.38
C GLN A 100 -12.79 -14.26 16.72
N GLU A 101 -13.15 -13.93 17.93
CA GLU A 101 -14.56 -13.81 18.35
C GLU A 101 -15.36 -12.88 17.44
N ARG A 102 -14.71 -11.80 16.98
CA ARG A 102 -15.23 -10.89 15.95
C ARG A 102 -14.21 -10.73 14.84
N SER A 103 -14.48 -11.36 13.71
CA SER A 103 -13.62 -11.22 12.53
C SER A 103 -13.60 -9.78 12.01
N ILE A 104 -12.46 -9.37 11.49
CA ILE A 104 -12.27 -8.05 10.88
C ILE A 104 -12.77 -8.13 9.44
N PRO A 105 -13.77 -7.31 9.04
CA PRO A 105 -14.19 -7.27 7.64
C PRO A 105 -13.08 -6.66 6.79
N ILE A 106 -12.65 -7.39 5.77
CA ILE A 106 -11.55 -6.99 4.88
C ILE A 106 -11.94 -7.17 3.41
N ARG A 107 -11.49 -6.30 2.54
CA ARG A 107 -11.65 -6.41 1.09
C ARG A 107 -10.52 -7.22 0.49
N SER A 108 -10.77 -7.85 -0.67
CA SER A 108 -9.80 -8.73 -1.33
C SER A 108 -8.47 -8.04 -1.62
N LEU A 109 -8.50 -6.80 -2.14
CA LEU A 109 -7.28 -6.06 -2.45
C LEU A 109 -6.48 -5.68 -1.20
N ASP A 110 -7.16 -5.29 -0.11
CA ASP A 110 -6.51 -5.00 1.18
C ASP A 110 -5.82 -6.27 1.75
N LEU A 111 -6.48 -7.43 1.61
CA LEU A 111 -5.89 -8.71 1.99
C LEU A 111 -4.65 -9.05 1.15
N ILE A 112 -4.71 -8.81 -0.17
CA ILE A 112 -3.57 -9.02 -1.06
C ILE A 112 -2.40 -8.11 -0.66
N HIS A 113 -2.64 -6.84 -0.33
CA HIS A 113 -1.59 -5.96 0.16
C HIS A 113 -0.91 -6.52 1.41
N LEU A 114 -1.68 -6.94 2.41
CA LEU A 114 -1.10 -7.50 3.64
C LEU A 114 -0.34 -8.80 3.39
N ALA A 115 -0.91 -9.70 2.59
CA ALA A 115 -0.28 -10.96 2.23
C ALA A 115 1.04 -10.73 1.46
N THR A 116 1.04 -9.78 0.52
CA THR A 116 2.25 -9.40 -0.23
C THR A 116 3.32 -8.82 0.69
N ALA A 117 2.94 -7.96 1.66
CA ALA A 117 3.86 -7.42 2.64
C ALA A 117 4.55 -8.52 3.46
N ILE A 118 3.79 -9.52 3.89
CA ILE A 118 4.32 -10.63 4.70
C ILE A 118 5.17 -11.58 3.84
N ALA A 119 4.70 -11.97 2.65
CA ALA A 119 5.45 -12.81 1.72
C ALA A 119 6.78 -12.12 1.31
N GLY A 120 6.75 -10.81 1.08
CA GLY A 120 7.93 -9.98 0.80
C GLY A 120 8.80 -9.68 2.02
N ARG A 121 8.49 -10.24 3.20
CA ARG A 121 9.24 -10.06 4.46
C ARG A 121 9.42 -8.57 4.83
N ALA A 122 8.39 -7.77 4.61
CA ALA A 122 8.40 -6.38 5.04
C ALA A 122 8.50 -6.27 6.56
N GLU A 123 9.27 -5.30 7.04
CA GLU A 123 9.42 -5.01 8.46
C GLU A 123 8.20 -4.26 9.03
N ALA A 124 7.52 -3.52 8.17
CA ALA A 124 6.32 -2.79 8.52
C ALA A 124 5.42 -2.55 7.29
N LEU A 125 4.13 -2.43 7.55
CA LEU A 125 3.12 -1.99 6.60
C LEU A 125 2.83 -0.50 6.83
N VAL A 126 2.90 0.29 5.76
CA VAL A 126 2.46 1.70 5.76
C VAL A 126 1.08 1.77 5.13
N THR A 127 0.10 2.17 5.91
CA THR A 127 -1.32 2.24 5.49
C THR A 127 -2.13 3.21 6.34
N THR A 128 -3.16 3.81 5.75
CA THR A 128 -4.18 4.61 6.45
C THR A 128 -5.47 3.84 6.74
N ASP A 129 -5.67 2.65 6.16
CA ASP A 129 -6.89 1.88 6.36
C ASP A 129 -6.93 1.23 7.75
N ALA A 130 -7.89 1.65 8.58
CA ALA A 130 -8.01 1.18 9.95
C ALA A 130 -8.28 -0.34 10.07
N ARG A 131 -8.97 -0.95 9.09
CA ARG A 131 -9.24 -2.39 9.09
C ARG A 131 -7.97 -3.16 8.73
N LEU A 132 -7.26 -2.69 7.71
CA LEU A 132 -5.99 -3.26 7.29
C LEU A 132 -4.95 -3.16 8.42
N ARG A 133 -4.88 -2.03 9.13
CA ARG A 133 -4.04 -1.85 10.33
C ARG A 133 -4.33 -2.89 11.40
N ARG A 134 -5.60 -3.12 11.73
CA ARG A 134 -6.02 -4.12 12.72
C ARG A 134 -5.65 -5.54 12.28
N LEU A 135 -5.85 -5.87 11.01
CA LEU A 135 -5.53 -7.19 10.47
C LEU A 135 -4.01 -7.43 10.42
N ALA A 136 -3.22 -6.40 10.06
CA ALA A 136 -1.76 -6.45 10.10
C ALA A 136 -1.24 -6.69 11.53
N SER A 137 -1.80 -6.01 12.52
CA SER A 137 -1.47 -6.23 13.93
C SER A 137 -1.80 -7.65 14.38
N LEU A 138 -2.95 -8.21 13.96
CA LEU A 138 -3.31 -9.61 14.21
C LEU A 138 -2.29 -10.56 13.59
N ALA A 139 -1.79 -10.25 12.39
CA ALA A 139 -0.76 -11.02 11.70
C ALA A 139 0.67 -10.74 12.21
N ARG A 140 0.81 -9.93 13.26
CA ARG A 140 2.08 -9.52 13.90
C ARG A 140 3.02 -8.73 12.98
N LEU A 141 2.48 -8.02 12.02
CA LEU A 141 3.22 -7.07 11.21
C LEU A 141 3.10 -5.67 11.81
N ARG A 142 4.24 -4.99 12.02
CA ARG A 142 4.25 -3.60 12.49
C ARG A 142 3.54 -2.69 11.49
N VAL A 143 2.85 -1.67 11.98
CA VAL A 143 2.08 -0.74 11.15
C VAL A 143 2.56 0.69 11.38
N LEU A 144 2.66 1.45 10.30
CA LEU A 144 3.07 2.86 10.23
C LEU A 144 2.01 3.68 9.47
N PRO A 145 1.90 5.01 9.65
CA PRO A 145 2.40 5.82 10.75
C PRO A 145 1.78 5.49 12.05
#